data_8c7cb095584039771b5b9a82b2172035
#
_entry.id   8c7cb095584039771b5b9a82b2172035
#
_cell.length_a   1.000
_cell.length_b   1.000
_cell.length_c   1.000
_cell.angle_alpha   90.00
_cell.angle_beta   90.00
_cell.angle_gamma   90.00
#
_symmetry.space_group_name_H-M   'P 1'
#
loop_
_entity.id
_entity.type
_entity.pdbx_description
1 polymer ?
#
loop_
_entity_poly.entity_id
_entity_poly.type
_entity_poly.pdbx_seq_one_letter_code
_entity_poly.pdbx_strand_id
1 'polypeptide(L)'
;GWAKRLLADKKSLLEDLAIMRRNLRGKIRIGAMPMSSPVLPLVNQLFSEKYPSVQVDIQFVGSDKLVNDLHNFELDVGITYMEDQALDKMNGVTLYEEQLSLMVPKSMLSTRKKTITWKEVAELPLCLLSPYMKERQVMDEAFSIVDCNPSPKLECNSIFQLAFHVMQGTL
;
A
#
# COMPACT_ATOMS: atom_id res chain seq x y z
N GLY A 1 -8.76 11.38 22.14
CA GLY A 1 -9.20 12.30 23.17
C GLY A 1 -8.44 13.63 23.13
N TRP A 2 -8.91 14.65 23.85
CA TRP A 2 -8.38 16.01 23.88
C TRP A 2 -6.87 16.10 24.14
N ALA A 3 -6.33 15.27 25.03
CA ALA A 3 -4.90 15.25 25.34
C ALA A 3 -4.02 14.90 24.14
N LYS A 4 -4.41 13.91 23.34
CA LYS A 4 -3.68 13.55 22.11
C LYS A 4 -3.70 14.71 21.09
N ARG A 5 -4.82 15.42 21.00
CA ARG A 5 -5.00 16.55 20.09
C ARG A 5 -4.11 17.72 20.50
N LEU A 6 -4.10 18.11 21.79
CA LEU A 6 -3.21 19.13 22.32
C LEU A 6 -1.73 18.79 22.13
N LEU A 7 -1.36 17.53 22.30
CA LEU A 7 0.01 17.09 22.06
C LEU A 7 0.38 17.15 20.58
N ALA A 8 -0.56 16.83 19.67
CA ALA A 8 -0.35 16.96 18.23
C ALA A 8 -0.21 18.43 17.81
N ASP A 9 -1.08 19.31 18.32
CA ASP A 9 -1.01 20.76 18.03
C ASP A 9 0.30 21.39 18.54
N LYS A 10 0.74 21.00 19.75
CA LYS A 10 2.04 21.42 20.27
C LYS A 10 3.19 20.92 19.38
N LYS A 11 3.12 19.66 18.94
CA LYS A 11 4.14 19.06 18.06
C LYS A 11 4.20 19.82 16.73
N SER A 12 3.04 20.07 16.09
CA SER A 12 2.93 20.83 14.85
C SER A 12 3.54 22.23 14.98
N LEU A 13 3.24 22.96 16.06
CA LEU A 13 3.82 24.28 16.32
C LEU A 13 5.35 24.23 16.44
N LEU A 14 5.89 23.23 17.14
CA LEU A 14 7.34 23.06 17.29
C LEU A 14 8.01 22.71 15.95
N GLU A 15 7.32 21.93 15.10
CA GLU A 15 7.76 21.58 13.76
C GLU A 15 7.76 22.80 12.83
N ASP A 16 6.72 23.63 12.86
CA ASP A 16 6.65 24.88 12.11
C ASP A 16 7.79 25.84 12.49
N LEU A 17 8.10 25.95 13.79
CA LEU A 17 9.23 26.72 14.27
C LEU A 17 10.59 26.13 13.84
N ALA A 18 10.69 24.81 13.74
CA ALA A 18 11.91 24.13 13.27
C ALA A 18 12.11 24.28 11.76
N ILE A 19 11.02 24.24 10.97
CA ILE A 19 11.04 24.54 9.53
C ILE A 19 11.55 25.96 9.29
N MET A 20 11.07 26.93 10.03
CA MET A 20 11.56 28.32 9.96
C MET A 20 13.07 28.43 10.24
N ARG A 21 13.63 27.55 11.06
CA ARG A 21 15.05 27.48 11.41
C ARG A 21 15.89 26.58 10.49
N ARG A 22 15.32 25.98 9.43
CA ARG A 22 15.97 25.00 8.53
C ARG A 22 16.60 23.79 9.25
N ASN A 23 16.14 23.42 10.44
CA ASN A 23 16.71 22.35 11.24
C ASN A 23 15.63 21.42 11.79
N LEU A 24 14.81 20.87 10.88
CA LEU A 24 13.77 19.90 11.23
C LEU A 24 14.39 18.67 11.86
N ARG A 25 13.93 18.30 13.07
CA ARG A 25 14.38 17.14 13.84
C ARG A 25 13.17 16.41 14.41
N GLY A 26 13.34 15.14 14.70
CA GLY A 26 12.30 14.33 15.33
C GLY A 26 12.06 13.04 14.54
N LYS A 27 10.82 12.53 14.59
CA LYS A 27 10.41 11.28 13.97
C LYS A 27 9.13 11.50 13.19
N ILE A 28 9.09 11.05 11.94
CA ILE A 28 7.89 10.94 11.12
C ILE A 28 7.44 9.47 11.09
N ARG A 29 6.15 9.23 11.35
CA ARG A 29 5.52 7.90 11.33
C ARG A 29 4.68 7.77 10.08
N ILE A 30 5.07 6.86 9.22
CA ILE A 30 4.43 6.61 7.94
C ILE A 30 3.70 5.26 8.01
N GLY A 31 2.37 5.28 7.88
CA GLY A 31 1.60 4.09 7.61
C GLY A 31 1.56 3.82 6.11
N ALA A 32 1.78 2.59 5.70
CA ALA A 32 1.81 2.24 4.30
C ALA A 32 1.09 0.91 4.04
N MET A 33 0.38 0.80 2.95
CA MET A 33 -0.14 -0.48 2.50
C MET A 33 0.99 -1.34 1.94
N PRO A 34 0.95 -2.67 2.09
CA PRO A 34 2.03 -3.56 1.62
C PRO A 34 2.40 -3.38 0.15
N MET A 35 1.44 -3.09 -0.71
CA MET A 35 1.68 -2.88 -2.15
C MET A 35 2.49 -1.63 -2.47
N SER A 36 2.53 -0.64 -1.58
CA SER A 36 3.36 0.56 -1.74
C SER A 36 4.86 0.33 -1.45
N SER A 37 5.25 -0.88 -1.02
CA SER A 37 6.65 -1.23 -0.70
C SER A 37 7.67 -0.84 -1.77
N PRO A 38 7.41 -0.99 -3.09
CA PRO A 38 8.39 -0.64 -4.11
C PRO A 38 8.69 0.85 -4.21
N VAL A 39 7.76 1.72 -3.85
CA VAL A 39 7.88 3.18 -3.98
C VAL A 39 8.50 3.82 -2.74
N LEU A 40 8.36 3.20 -1.59
CA LEU A 40 8.84 3.72 -0.30
C LEU A 40 10.34 4.02 -0.25
N PRO A 41 11.24 3.20 -0.82
CA PRO A 41 12.68 3.52 -0.80
C PRO A 41 12.99 4.84 -1.49
N LEU A 42 12.33 5.13 -2.63
CA LEU A 42 12.52 6.39 -3.36
C LEU A 42 12.00 7.59 -2.56
N VAL A 43 10.78 7.46 -2.01
CA VAL A 43 10.18 8.51 -1.16
C VAL A 43 11.06 8.79 0.06
N ASN A 44 11.54 7.73 0.72
CA ASN A 44 12.40 7.85 1.89
C ASN A 44 13.75 8.48 1.55
N GLN A 45 14.37 8.11 0.42
CA GLN A 45 15.63 8.70 -0.03
C GLN A 45 15.49 10.21 -0.22
N LEU A 46 14.52 10.65 -1.02
CA LEU A 46 14.29 12.06 -1.31
C LEU A 46 13.98 12.86 -0.02
N PHE A 47 13.21 12.26 0.88
CA PHE A 47 12.89 12.88 2.17
C PHE A 47 14.12 13.02 3.05
N SER A 48 14.93 11.95 3.18
CA SER A 48 16.12 11.94 4.04
C SER A 48 17.24 12.84 3.54
N GLU A 49 17.39 13.00 2.22
CA GLU A 49 18.31 13.96 1.63
C GLU A 49 17.93 15.41 2.02
N LYS A 50 16.63 15.71 2.05
CA LYS A 50 16.13 17.04 2.41
C LYS A 50 16.10 17.30 3.91
N TYR A 51 15.85 16.25 4.72
CA TYR A 51 15.67 16.32 6.17
C TYR A 51 16.51 15.27 6.90
N PRO A 52 17.85 15.37 6.86
CA PRO A 52 18.75 14.31 7.36
C PRO A 52 18.69 14.08 8.88
N SER A 53 18.11 15.01 9.64
CA SER A 53 17.96 14.89 11.09
C SER A 53 16.59 14.35 11.52
N VAL A 54 15.72 13.95 10.58
CA VAL A 54 14.43 13.33 10.87
C VAL A 54 14.52 11.81 10.75
N GLN A 55 14.14 11.10 11.80
CA GLN A 55 13.99 9.65 11.77
C GLN A 55 12.69 9.29 11.05
N VAL A 56 12.75 8.36 10.12
CA VAL A 56 11.58 7.79 9.44
C VAL A 56 11.22 6.45 10.07
N ASP A 57 9.95 6.28 10.45
CA ASP A 57 9.36 5.04 10.95
C ASP A 57 8.25 4.60 10.00
N ILE A 58 8.42 3.48 9.32
CA ILE A 58 7.45 2.94 8.35
C ILE A 58 6.77 1.73 8.94
N GLN A 59 5.44 1.75 8.97
CA GLN A 59 4.61 0.65 9.47
C GLN A 59 3.68 0.16 8.35
N PHE A 60 3.75 -1.14 8.03
CA PHE A 60 2.80 -1.73 7.10
C PHE A 60 1.52 -2.11 7.84
N VAL A 61 0.42 -1.53 7.40
CA VAL A 61 -0.91 -1.72 8.00
C VAL A 61 -1.98 -1.79 6.92
N GLY A 62 -3.10 -2.45 7.21
CA GLY A 62 -4.27 -2.44 6.32
C GLY A 62 -4.97 -1.07 6.31
N SER A 63 -5.77 -0.81 5.26
CA SER A 63 -6.43 0.48 5.01
C SER A 63 -7.21 1.00 6.21
N ASP A 64 -8.09 0.17 6.81
CA ASP A 64 -8.92 0.59 7.95
C ASP A 64 -8.10 1.02 9.15
N LYS A 65 -7.06 0.24 9.48
CA LYS A 65 -6.15 0.57 10.58
C LYS A 65 -5.37 1.84 10.27
N LEU A 66 -4.88 2.00 9.05
CA LEU A 66 -4.14 3.17 8.59
C LEU A 66 -4.96 4.45 8.78
N VAL A 67 -6.22 4.45 8.33
CA VAL A 67 -7.13 5.59 8.48
C VAL A 67 -7.40 5.89 9.96
N ASN A 68 -7.67 4.87 10.76
CA ASN A 68 -7.87 5.04 12.20
C ASN A 68 -6.63 5.62 12.90
N ASP A 69 -5.44 5.12 12.57
CA ASP A 69 -4.19 5.57 13.16
C ASP A 69 -3.85 7.03 12.76
N LEU A 70 -4.19 7.45 11.53
CA LEU A 70 -4.11 8.84 11.11
C LEU A 70 -5.05 9.73 11.93
N HIS A 71 -6.32 9.34 12.08
CA HIS A 71 -7.30 10.09 12.88
C HIS A 71 -6.92 10.19 14.35
N ASN A 72 -6.26 9.18 14.88
CA ASN A 72 -5.80 9.15 16.27
C ASN A 72 -4.42 9.77 16.47
N PHE A 73 -3.80 10.32 15.43
CA PHE A 73 -2.44 10.86 15.48
C PHE A 73 -1.39 9.84 15.92
N GLU A 74 -1.62 8.56 15.64
CA GLU A 74 -0.62 7.50 15.80
C GLU A 74 0.33 7.45 14.59
N LEU A 75 -0.15 7.87 13.41
CA LEU A 75 0.61 8.10 12.19
C LEU A 75 0.57 9.58 11.82
N ASP A 76 1.62 10.04 11.15
CA ASP A 76 1.73 11.42 10.65
C ASP A 76 1.39 11.48 9.16
N VAL A 77 1.67 10.41 8.40
CA VAL A 77 1.40 10.28 6.96
C VAL A 77 0.88 8.87 6.66
N GLY A 78 -0.01 8.76 5.68
CA GLY A 78 -0.50 7.48 5.15
C GLY A 78 -0.24 7.36 3.65
N ILE A 79 0.14 6.18 3.19
CA ILE A 79 0.18 5.81 1.78
C ILE A 79 -0.85 4.70 1.56
N THR A 80 -1.94 5.06 0.91
CA THR A 80 -3.13 4.21 0.72
C THR A 80 -3.87 4.58 -0.56
N TYR A 81 -4.94 3.87 -0.88
CA TYR A 81 -5.81 4.20 -2.00
C TYR A 81 -6.63 5.45 -1.70
N MET A 82 -6.75 6.35 -2.70
CA MET A 82 -7.47 7.62 -2.57
C MET A 82 -9.00 7.47 -2.55
N GLU A 83 -9.52 6.32 -2.95
CA GLU A 83 -10.96 6.06 -3.07
C GLU A 83 -11.66 5.77 -1.72
N ASP A 84 -10.92 5.78 -0.62
CA ASP A 84 -11.48 5.57 0.70
C ASP A 84 -12.20 6.84 1.20
N GLN A 85 -13.53 6.78 1.32
CA GLN A 85 -14.39 7.90 1.79
C GLN A 85 -13.98 8.42 3.19
N ALA A 86 -13.31 7.59 3.98
CA ALA A 86 -12.81 8.00 5.30
C ALA A 86 -11.67 9.02 5.20
N LEU A 87 -11.10 9.24 4.01
CA LEU A 87 -10.04 10.22 3.74
C LEU A 87 -10.57 11.61 3.35
N ASP A 88 -11.88 11.80 3.18
CA ASP A 88 -12.50 13.06 2.71
C ASP A 88 -12.13 14.30 3.54
N LYS A 89 -11.67 14.12 4.77
CA LYS A 89 -11.25 15.19 5.67
C LYS A 89 -9.72 15.35 5.76
N MET A 90 -8.98 14.60 4.94
CA MET A 90 -7.52 14.62 4.93
C MET A 90 -7.00 15.25 3.64
N ASN A 91 -5.83 15.90 3.72
CA ASN A 91 -5.15 16.36 2.52
C ASN A 91 -4.45 15.17 1.87
N GLY A 92 -4.83 14.84 0.63
CA GLY A 92 -4.24 13.75 -0.15
C GLY A 92 -3.59 14.25 -1.43
N VAL A 93 -2.54 13.56 -1.86
CA VAL A 93 -1.85 13.78 -3.15
C VAL A 93 -1.67 12.42 -3.81
N THR A 94 -2.11 12.29 -5.05
CA THR A 94 -1.84 11.10 -5.84
C THR A 94 -0.36 10.97 -6.13
N LEU A 95 0.26 9.84 -5.74
CA LEU A 95 1.66 9.56 -5.99
C LEU A 95 1.86 8.83 -7.33
N TYR A 96 1.03 7.83 -7.62
CA TYR A 96 1.10 7.00 -8.83
C TYR A 96 -0.22 6.24 -9.00
N GLU A 97 -0.39 5.64 -10.17
CA GLU A 97 -1.47 4.71 -10.47
C GLU A 97 -0.91 3.29 -10.56
N GLU A 98 -1.59 2.32 -9.95
CA GLU A 98 -1.19 0.92 -9.98
C GLU A 98 -1.74 0.21 -11.21
N GLN A 99 -0.94 -0.66 -11.79
CA GLN A 99 -1.35 -1.55 -12.87
C GLN A 99 -1.22 -3.00 -12.42
N LEU A 100 -2.32 -3.74 -12.51
CA LEU A 100 -2.31 -5.15 -12.20
C LEU A 100 -1.61 -5.94 -13.31
N SER A 101 -0.74 -6.86 -12.91
CA SER A 101 -0.01 -7.75 -13.79
C SER A 101 -0.09 -9.18 -13.30
N LEU A 102 -0.23 -10.13 -14.23
CA LEU A 102 -0.17 -11.55 -13.90
C LEU A 102 1.28 -12.01 -13.80
N MET A 103 1.64 -12.57 -12.67
CA MET A 103 2.91 -13.24 -12.46
C MET A 103 2.74 -14.74 -12.69
N VAL A 104 3.56 -15.33 -13.55
CA VAL A 104 3.51 -16.77 -13.87
C VAL A 104 4.90 -17.39 -13.80
N PRO A 105 5.02 -18.71 -13.51
CA PRO A 105 6.28 -19.42 -13.63
C PRO A 105 6.79 -19.42 -15.08
N LYS A 106 8.10 -19.44 -15.27
CA LYS A 106 8.71 -19.47 -16.61
C LYS A 106 8.22 -20.65 -17.47
N SER A 107 7.90 -21.77 -16.85
CA SER A 107 7.36 -22.97 -17.52
C SER A 107 5.99 -22.73 -18.18
N MET A 108 5.21 -21.77 -17.70
CA MET A 108 3.92 -21.40 -18.26
C MET A 108 4.02 -20.29 -19.31
N LEU A 109 5.17 -19.66 -19.48
CA LEU A 109 5.41 -18.61 -20.48
C LEU A 109 5.57 -19.17 -21.91
N SER A 110 4.79 -20.17 -22.31
CA SER A 110 4.84 -20.71 -23.69
C SER A 110 4.32 -19.74 -24.76
N THR A 111 3.82 -18.58 -24.41
CA THR A 111 3.17 -17.66 -25.34
C THR A 111 3.89 -16.31 -25.41
N ARG A 112 4.08 -15.82 -26.64
CA ARG A 112 4.53 -14.46 -26.97
C ARG A 112 3.46 -13.39 -26.67
N LYS A 113 2.38 -13.73 -25.96
CA LYS A 113 1.33 -12.79 -25.58
C LYS A 113 1.88 -11.81 -24.54
N LYS A 114 1.75 -10.52 -24.81
CA LYS A 114 2.09 -9.44 -23.89
C LYS A 114 0.95 -9.11 -22.93
N THR A 115 -0.27 -9.51 -23.25
CA THR A 115 -1.49 -9.26 -22.50
C THR A 115 -2.30 -10.53 -22.35
N ILE A 116 -3.02 -10.63 -21.24
CA ILE A 116 -3.96 -11.70 -20.94
C ILE A 116 -5.28 -11.09 -20.47
N THR A 117 -6.39 -11.69 -20.84
CA THR A 117 -7.72 -11.22 -20.41
C THR A 117 -8.08 -11.78 -19.03
N TRP A 118 -8.97 -11.10 -18.31
CA TRP A 118 -9.48 -11.57 -17.02
C TRP A 118 -10.15 -12.94 -17.10
N LYS A 119 -10.83 -13.25 -18.22
CA LYS A 119 -11.43 -14.59 -18.46
C LYS A 119 -10.36 -15.68 -18.53
N GLU A 120 -9.29 -15.43 -19.26
CA GLU A 120 -8.16 -16.37 -19.36
C GLU A 120 -7.45 -16.54 -18.00
N VAL A 121 -7.32 -15.45 -17.24
CA VAL A 121 -6.74 -15.50 -15.89
C VAL A 121 -7.60 -16.34 -14.95
N ALA A 122 -8.93 -16.23 -15.02
CA ALA A 122 -9.85 -16.97 -14.16
C ALA A 122 -9.77 -18.51 -14.33
N GLU A 123 -9.25 -18.99 -15.46
CA GLU A 123 -9.06 -20.43 -15.76
C GLU A 123 -7.75 -20.99 -15.18
N LEU A 124 -6.86 -20.13 -14.68
CA LEU A 124 -5.56 -20.57 -14.14
C LEU A 124 -5.69 -21.02 -12.67
N PRO A 125 -4.75 -21.84 -12.17
CA PRO A 125 -4.65 -22.13 -10.75
C PRO A 125 -4.10 -20.89 -10.02
N LEU A 126 -4.99 -20.04 -9.51
CA LEU A 126 -4.65 -18.74 -8.97
C LEU A 126 -4.16 -18.81 -7.52
N CYS A 127 -3.19 -17.96 -7.21
CA CYS A 127 -2.84 -17.53 -5.86
C CYS A 127 -3.30 -16.09 -5.70
N LEU A 128 -4.18 -15.82 -4.76
CA LEU A 128 -4.74 -14.51 -4.56
C LEU A 128 -4.49 -14.00 -3.14
N LEU A 129 -4.56 -12.69 -2.99
CA LEU A 129 -4.56 -12.06 -1.67
C LEU A 129 -5.82 -12.45 -0.89
N SER A 130 -5.77 -12.36 0.45
CA SER A 130 -6.92 -12.63 1.31
C SER A 130 -8.09 -11.69 0.99
N PRO A 131 -9.37 -12.16 1.08
CA PRO A 131 -10.55 -11.40 0.63
C PRO A 131 -10.77 -10.06 1.32
N TYR A 132 -10.28 -9.89 2.55
CA TYR A 132 -10.42 -8.64 3.31
C TYR A 132 -9.43 -7.53 2.86
N MET A 133 -8.47 -7.85 1.98
CA MET A 133 -7.50 -6.88 1.49
C MET A 133 -8.08 -6.07 0.34
N LYS A 134 -7.81 -4.76 0.34
CA LYS A 134 -8.35 -3.84 -0.67
C LYS A 134 -7.92 -4.23 -2.09
N GLU A 135 -6.68 -4.65 -2.26
CA GLU A 135 -6.14 -5.12 -3.54
C GLU A 135 -6.90 -6.34 -4.07
N ARG A 136 -7.30 -7.27 -3.18
CA ARG A 136 -8.12 -8.42 -3.60
C ARG A 136 -9.52 -7.98 -4.00
N GLN A 137 -10.14 -7.04 -3.31
CA GLN A 137 -11.46 -6.51 -3.67
C GLN A 137 -11.46 -5.90 -5.07
N VAL A 138 -10.41 -5.12 -5.43
CA VAL A 138 -10.23 -4.59 -6.78
C VAL A 138 -10.12 -5.71 -7.83
N MET A 139 -9.42 -6.80 -7.52
CA MET A 139 -9.34 -7.97 -8.42
C MET A 139 -10.69 -8.66 -8.57
N ASP A 140 -11.42 -8.86 -7.47
CA ASP A 140 -12.74 -9.50 -7.47
C ASP A 140 -13.76 -8.67 -8.26
N GLU A 141 -13.72 -7.33 -8.16
CA GLU A 141 -14.51 -6.43 -9.00
C GLU A 141 -14.18 -6.60 -10.49
N ALA A 142 -12.89 -6.67 -10.85
CA ALA A 142 -12.48 -6.88 -12.23
C ALA A 142 -12.91 -8.26 -12.79
N PHE A 143 -12.88 -9.32 -11.99
CA PHE A 143 -13.44 -10.61 -12.35
C PHE A 143 -14.97 -10.57 -12.52
N SER A 144 -15.66 -9.86 -11.64
CA SER A 144 -17.11 -9.69 -11.69
C SER A 144 -17.57 -8.99 -12.98
N ILE A 145 -16.84 -7.98 -13.46
CA ILE A 145 -17.14 -7.27 -14.73
C ILE A 145 -17.18 -8.22 -15.93
N VAL A 146 -16.42 -9.32 -15.88
CA VAL A 146 -16.36 -10.31 -16.96
C VAL A 146 -17.14 -11.59 -16.65
N ASP A 147 -18.04 -11.56 -15.66
CA ASP A 147 -18.85 -12.68 -15.17
C ASP A 147 -18.00 -13.90 -14.76
N CYS A 148 -16.85 -13.67 -14.14
CA CYS A 148 -15.98 -14.71 -13.61
C CYS A 148 -15.92 -14.67 -12.09
N ASN A 149 -15.85 -15.85 -11.47
CA ASN A 149 -15.66 -16.00 -10.03
C ASN A 149 -14.66 -17.15 -9.77
N PRO A 150 -13.35 -16.89 -9.93
CA PRO A 150 -12.34 -17.92 -9.80
C PRO A 150 -12.22 -18.39 -8.34
N SER A 151 -12.00 -19.70 -8.16
CA SER A 151 -11.68 -20.29 -6.87
C SER A 151 -10.14 -20.41 -6.75
N PRO A 152 -9.48 -19.59 -5.95
CA PRO A 152 -8.03 -19.64 -5.82
C PRO A 152 -7.57 -20.93 -5.16
N LYS A 153 -6.40 -21.43 -5.57
CA LYS A 153 -5.73 -22.58 -4.94
C LYS A 153 -5.03 -22.20 -3.65
N LEU A 154 -4.62 -20.94 -3.55
CA LEU A 154 -3.96 -20.39 -2.37
C LEU A 154 -4.48 -18.98 -2.11
N GLU A 155 -4.78 -18.70 -0.86
CA GLU A 155 -5.04 -17.35 -0.37
C GLU A 155 -4.06 -16.99 0.74
N CYS A 156 -3.50 -15.79 0.68
CA CYS A 156 -2.53 -15.33 1.67
C CYS A 156 -2.56 -13.80 1.78
N ASN A 157 -2.28 -13.26 2.94
CA ASN A 157 -2.18 -11.82 3.15
C ASN A 157 -0.76 -11.24 2.91
N SER A 158 0.12 -12.03 2.32
CA SER A 158 1.49 -11.62 2.00
C SER A 158 1.78 -11.76 0.51
N ILE A 159 1.96 -10.63 -0.17
CA ILE A 159 2.33 -10.60 -1.60
C ILE A 159 3.66 -11.33 -1.86
N PHE A 160 4.62 -11.24 -0.96
CA PHE A 160 5.89 -11.95 -1.07
C PHE A 160 5.69 -13.47 -1.02
N GLN A 161 4.81 -13.94 -0.14
CA GLN A 161 4.50 -15.37 -0.06
C GLN A 161 3.86 -15.87 -1.35
N LEU A 162 2.92 -15.11 -1.93
CA LEU A 162 2.33 -15.44 -3.24
C LEU A 162 3.40 -15.49 -4.34
N ALA A 163 4.29 -14.49 -4.38
CA ALA A 163 5.37 -14.44 -5.36
C ALA A 163 6.33 -15.65 -5.23
N PHE A 164 6.67 -16.06 -4.01
CA PHE A 164 7.52 -17.24 -3.79
C PHE A 164 6.86 -18.52 -4.26
N HIS A 165 5.57 -18.72 -4.03
CA HIS A 165 4.84 -19.89 -4.56
C HIS A 165 4.88 -19.94 -6.09
N VAL A 166 4.62 -18.80 -6.75
CA VAL A 166 4.69 -18.71 -8.21
C VAL A 166 6.12 -18.98 -8.72
N MET A 167 7.14 -18.42 -8.06
CA MET A 167 8.55 -18.63 -8.46
C MET A 167 8.99 -20.08 -8.34
N GLN A 168 8.50 -20.80 -7.34
CA GLN A 168 8.80 -22.23 -7.16
C GLN A 168 8.04 -23.13 -8.12
N GLY A 169 7.00 -22.61 -8.77
CA GLY A 169 6.18 -23.40 -9.69
C GLY A 169 5.42 -24.54 -9.02
N THR A 170 5.03 -24.34 -7.76
CA THR A 170 4.30 -25.35 -6.96
C THR A 170 2.80 -25.34 -7.19
N LEU A 171 2.30 -24.43 -8.02
CA LEU A 171 0.89 -24.23 -8.35
C LEU A 171 0.70 -24.07 -9.84
#